data_d84af8415faf87dcef170cbdc1aefd5a
#
_entry.id   d84af8415faf87dcef170cbdc1aefd5a
#
_cell.length_a   1.000
_cell.length_b   1.000
_cell.length_c   1.000
_cell.angle_alpha   90.00
_cell.angle_beta   90.00
_cell.angle_gamma   90.00
#
_symmetry.space_group_name_H-M   'P 1'
#
loop_
_entity.id
_entity.type
_entity.pdbx_description
1 polymer ?
#
loop_
_entity_poly.entity_id
_entity_poly.type
_entity_poly.pdbx_seq_one_letter_code
_entity_poly.pdbx_strand_id
1 'polypeptide(L)'
;MINYKEQIAKQIGSLVEMPDNEIEKFIEIPNNTENGDYAFPCFKLSKTLKKSPQIIAQELKEKIQIDTEIFNKIEVVGGYVNFFINTNSLTKQVLQEIDQKREKYGAEEQKNKNIIVEYSSPNIAKEFHIGHLRTTVIGSAFYKVYKFLGYNTIGINHLGDYGTQFGKMIEGYKRWGTEYNLEENPIEELTKIYIRINDLCKKDENVLELCRENFKKLEDGDTYCVELWNKFKDLSLKEFYKTYDLLGVKFDSLTGEAFYQDKTQEVIDILEKNGKLVESQGAKIVDLEDKGMPPCIICKSNGSSIYATRDLAAILYRARTYDFDKCIYVVAYEQNLHFKQIFEVAKYLDLDKKYTDGLKHVAYGMTRVPSGRMSTREGNVVKVNDLLNEAIQRVLEIINEKNPDMEDKEENAKKIGIGAVIFNNLCSTLIKDQIFDWNTVLNFNGETGPYIQYIYVRTKSVLEKAGYIPEFSHIDISKLQDKESQKIIKILYQFNNILNQVIEKNETSFLARFLIELAQSYSNFYNENKILGEDKEIQDARIYLTYAVGNVLKIGAGLLGIEMPNKM
;
A
#
# COMPACT_ATOMS: atom_id res chain seq x y z
N MET A 1 -24.71 4.82 0.49
CA MET A 1 -25.20 4.00 -0.68
C MET A 1 -25.87 2.72 -0.19
N ILE A 2 -26.80 2.15 -0.97
CA ILE A 2 -27.42 0.84 -0.69
C ILE A 2 -26.35 -0.25 -0.85
N ASN A 3 -26.25 -1.14 0.14
CA ASN A 3 -25.48 -2.38 -0.01
C ASN A 3 -26.37 -3.47 -0.63
N TYR A 4 -26.27 -3.66 -1.93
CA TYR A 4 -27.11 -4.60 -2.67
C TYR A 4 -26.93 -6.06 -2.19
N LYS A 5 -25.71 -6.47 -1.82
CA LYS A 5 -25.48 -7.84 -1.28
C LYS A 5 -26.20 -8.05 0.04
N GLU A 6 -26.17 -7.05 0.92
CA GLU A 6 -26.90 -7.09 2.20
C GLU A 6 -28.42 -7.16 1.98
N GLN A 7 -28.95 -6.39 1.01
CA GLN A 7 -30.38 -6.43 0.67
C GLN A 7 -30.80 -7.81 0.14
N ILE A 8 -29.99 -8.40 -0.73
CA ILE A 8 -30.23 -9.75 -1.25
C ILE A 8 -30.15 -10.77 -0.10
N ALA A 9 -29.12 -10.65 0.75
CA ALA A 9 -28.91 -11.57 1.87
C ALA A 9 -30.07 -11.55 2.87
N LYS A 10 -30.58 -10.38 3.22
CA LYS A 10 -31.76 -10.22 4.10
C LYS A 10 -33.00 -10.91 3.53
N GLN A 11 -33.27 -10.71 2.24
CA GLN A 11 -34.43 -11.33 1.59
C GLN A 11 -34.32 -12.86 1.52
N ILE A 12 -33.16 -13.38 1.13
CA ILE A 12 -32.95 -14.84 1.04
C ILE A 12 -32.87 -15.43 2.45
N GLY A 13 -32.11 -14.84 3.37
CA GLY A 13 -31.92 -15.33 4.74
C GLY A 13 -33.23 -15.54 5.49
N SER A 14 -34.16 -14.60 5.36
CA SER A 14 -35.50 -14.70 5.96
C SER A 14 -36.35 -15.85 5.40
N LEU A 15 -36.10 -16.27 4.15
CA LEU A 15 -36.85 -17.35 3.46
C LEU A 15 -36.27 -18.74 3.72
N VAL A 16 -34.98 -18.81 4.06
CA VAL A 16 -34.26 -20.10 4.25
C VAL A 16 -33.77 -20.33 5.69
N GLU A 17 -34.16 -19.43 6.61
CA GLU A 17 -33.79 -19.46 8.04
C GLU A 17 -32.26 -19.59 8.25
N MET A 18 -31.50 -18.83 7.46
CA MET A 18 -30.04 -18.77 7.53
C MET A 18 -29.57 -17.34 7.83
N PRO A 19 -28.50 -17.15 8.62
CA PRO A 19 -27.97 -15.82 8.92
C PRO A 19 -27.57 -15.04 7.66
N ASP A 20 -27.94 -13.76 7.59
CA ASP A 20 -27.67 -12.89 6.46
C ASP A 20 -26.20 -12.84 6.06
N ASN A 21 -25.30 -12.81 7.06
CA ASN A 21 -23.86 -12.79 6.85
C ASN A 21 -23.28 -14.08 6.23
N GLU A 22 -23.99 -15.19 6.34
CA GLU A 22 -23.63 -16.44 5.64
C GLU A 22 -24.12 -16.42 4.20
N ILE A 23 -25.35 -15.95 3.97
CA ILE A 23 -25.91 -15.78 2.63
C ILE A 23 -25.09 -14.79 1.81
N GLU A 24 -24.69 -13.66 2.40
CA GLU A 24 -23.91 -12.61 1.71
C GLU A 24 -22.60 -13.15 1.12
N LYS A 25 -21.93 -14.08 1.82
CA LYS A 25 -20.70 -14.74 1.34
C LYS A 25 -20.90 -15.57 0.08
N PHE A 26 -22.12 -16.03 -0.19
CA PHE A 26 -22.41 -16.82 -1.37
C PHE A 26 -22.81 -15.98 -2.58
N ILE A 27 -23.13 -14.69 -2.38
CA ILE A 27 -23.56 -13.83 -3.49
C ILE A 27 -22.36 -13.48 -4.36
N GLU A 28 -22.48 -13.86 -5.63
CA GLU A 28 -21.46 -13.70 -6.67
C GLU A 28 -21.82 -12.55 -7.62
N ILE A 29 -20.83 -12.00 -8.31
CA ILE A 29 -21.01 -11.10 -9.45
C ILE A 29 -20.83 -11.94 -10.70
N PRO A 30 -21.85 -12.09 -11.57
CA PRO A 30 -21.74 -12.87 -12.79
C PRO A 30 -20.69 -12.33 -13.75
N ASN A 31 -19.90 -13.21 -14.38
CA ASN A 31 -18.95 -12.80 -15.42
C ASN A 31 -19.66 -12.27 -16.68
N ASN A 32 -20.85 -12.81 -17.00
CA ASN A 32 -21.69 -12.32 -18.09
C ASN A 32 -22.77 -11.40 -17.51
N THR A 33 -22.76 -10.13 -17.90
CA THR A 33 -23.71 -9.10 -17.46
C THR A 33 -25.16 -9.39 -17.88
N GLU A 34 -25.40 -10.24 -18.86
CA GLU A 34 -26.75 -10.71 -19.21
C GLU A 34 -27.39 -11.55 -18.10
N ASN A 35 -26.57 -12.14 -17.22
CA ASN A 35 -27.01 -12.90 -16.06
C ASN A 35 -27.23 -12.02 -14.81
N GLY A 36 -27.39 -10.70 -14.98
CA GLY A 36 -27.65 -9.78 -13.88
C GLY A 36 -26.39 -9.17 -13.26
N ASP A 37 -26.62 -8.36 -12.22
CA ASP A 37 -25.56 -7.67 -11.47
C ASP A 37 -25.06 -8.50 -10.29
N TYR A 38 -25.95 -9.30 -9.70
CA TYR A 38 -25.65 -10.26 -8.64
C TYR A 38 -26.34 -11.58 -8.88
N ALA A 39 -25.71 -12.67 -8.47
CA ALA A 39 -26.25 -14.02 -8.56
C ALA A 39 -26.10 -14.76 -7.23
N PHE A 40 -27.16 -15.44 -6.82
CA PHE A 40 -27.15 -16.33 -5.67
C PHE A 40 -27.14 -17.79 -6.14
N PRO A 41 -26.07 -18.60 -5.85
CA PRO A 41 -25.98 -20.00 -6.24
C PRO A 41 -26.77 -20.91 -5.28
N CYS A 42 -27.94 -21.37 -5.69
CA CYS A 42 -28.81 -22.24 -4.89
C CYS A 42 -28.20 -23.62 -4.59
N PHE A 43 -27.12 -24.01 -5.24
CA PHE A 43 -26.36 -25.24 -4.95
C PHE A 43 -25.90 -25.30 -3.48
N LYS A 44 -25.63 -24.14 -2.86
CA LYS A 44 -25.20 -24.03 -1.46
C LYS A 44 -26.30 -24.48 -0.48
N LEU A 45 -27.58 -24.35 -0.87
CA LEU A 45 -28.73 -24.69 -0.06
C LEU A 45 -29.25 -26.12 -0.31
N SER A 46 -28.79 -26.80 -1.37
CA SER A 46 -29.34 -28.10 -1.80
C SER A 46 -29.28 -29.20 -0.74
N LYS A 47 -28.19 -29.23 0.04
CA LYS A 47 -28.02 -30.21 1.13
C LYS A 47 -28.96 -29.92 2.31
N THR A 48 -29.08 -28.63 2.66
CA THR A 48 -29.91 -28.18 3.79
C THR A 48 -31.39 -28.33 3.51
N LEU A 49 -31.83 -27.91 2.32
CA LEU A 49 -33.24 -27.97 1.92
C LEU A 49 -33.67 -29.29 1.26
N LYS A 50 -32.71 -30.19 0.98
CA LYS A 50 -32.94 -31.49 0.33
C LYS A 50 -33.70 -31.39 -0.99
N LYS A 51 -33.44 -30.33 -1.77
CA LYS A 51 -34.05 -30.03 -3.07
C LYS A 51 -32.98 -29.76 -4.12
N SER A 52 -33.34 -29.90 -5.40
CA SER A 52 -32.43 -29.52 -6.48
C SER A 52 -32.24 -27.98 -6.52
N PRO A 53 -31.07 -27.50 -6.97
CA PRO A 53 -30.80 -26.07 -7.08
C PRO A 53 -31.84 -25.29 -7.90
N GLN A 54 -32.34 -25.90 -8.97
CA GLN A 54 -33.33 -25.31 -9.87
C GLN A 54 -34.69 -25.12 -9.16
N ILE A 55 -35.12 -26.09 -8.35
CA ILE A 55 -36.36 -26.01 -7.57
C ILE A 55 -36.21 -24.92 -6.52
N ILE A 56 -35.07 -24.87 -5.82
CA ILE A 56 -34.80 -23.83 -4.81
C ILE A 56 -34.80 -22.43 -5.44
N ALA A 57 -34.15 -22.26 -6.58
CA ALA A 57 -34.08 -20.99 -7.29
C ALA A 57 -35.48 -20.52 -7.71
N GLN A 58 -36.33 -21.42 -8.19
CA GLN A 58 -37.70 -21.08 -8.58
C GLN A 58 -38.56 -20.70 -7.37
N GLU A 59 -38.48 -21.49 -6.26
CA GLU A 59 -39.21 -21.18 -5.02
C GLU A 59 -38.76 -19.83 -4.41
N LEU A 60 -37.46 -19.53 -4.45
CA LEU A 60 -36.95 -18.24 -3.99
C LEU A 60 -37.47 -17.08 -4.85
N LYS A 61 -37.42 -17.23 -6.18
CA LYS A 61 -37.97 -16.22 -7.10
C LYS A 61 -39.44 -15.88 -6.83
N GLU A 62 -40.25 -16.92 -6.56
CA GLU A 62 -41.69 -16.74 -6.29
C GLU A 62 -41.98 -16.07 -4.94
N LYS A 63 -41.07 -16.24 -3.94
CA LYS A 63 -41.26 -15.72 -2.59
C LYS A 63 -40.60 -14.38 -2.35
N ILE A 64 -39.54 -14.05 -3.08
CA ILE A 64 -38.84 -12.79 -2.93
C ILE A 64 -39.73 -11.64 -3.41
N GLN A 65 -40.01 -10.69 -2.52
CA GLN A 65 -40.70 -9.45 -2.86
C GLN A 65 -39.67 -8.43 -3.33
N ILE A 66 -39.70 -8.12 -4.63
CA ILE A 66 -38.78 -7.16 -5.22
C ILE A 66 -39.15 -5.74 -4.78
N ASP A 67 -38.20 -5.03 -4.17
CA ASP A 67 -38.26 -3.60 -4.09
C ASP A 67 -37.80 -3.00 -5.43
N THR A 68 -38.73 -2.42 -6.18
CA THR A 68 -38.48 -1.87 -7.52
C THR A 68 -37.57 -0.64 -7.50
N GLU A 69 -37.42 0.02 -6.36
CA GLU A 69 -36.44 1.09 -6.17
C GLU A 69 -35.00 0.54 -6.10
N ILE A 70 -34.85 -0.74 -5.75
CA ILE A 70 -33.53 -1.39 -5.60
C ILE A 70 -33.21 -2.28 -6.81
N PHE A 71 -34.18 -3.11 -7.23
CA PHE A 71 -33.98 -4.09 -8.30
C PHE A 71 -35.05 -3.96 -9.38
N ASN A 72 -34.67 -3.94 -10.64
CA ASN A 72 -35.58 -3.94 -11.77
C ASN A 72 -36.31 -5.26 -11.93
N LYS A 73 -35.59 -6.39 -11.72
CA LYS A 73 -36.12 -7.73 -11.90
C LYS A 73 -35.26 -8.80 -11.22
N ILE A 74 -35.85 -9.97 -11.04
CA ILE A 74 -35.14 -11.20 -10.65
C ILE A 74 -35.42 -12.26 -11.71
N GLU A 75 -34.36 -12.97 -12.14
CA GLU A 75 -34.45 -14.07 -13.10
C GLU A 75 -33.78 -15.33 -12.55
N VAL A 76 -34.30 -16.48 -12.97
CA VAL A 76 -33.68 -17.79 -12.64
C VAL A 76 -33.03 -18.34 -13.90
N VAL A 77 -31.75 -18.63 -13.78
CA VAL A 77 -30.98 -19.30 -14.84
C VAL A 77 -30.29 -20.53 -14.24
N GLY A 78 -30.76 -21.71 -14.63
CA GLY A 78 -30.26 -22.94 -14.03
C GLY A 78 -30.54 -23.01 -12.52
N GLY A 79 -29.47 -23.12 -11.73
CA GLY A 79 -29.55 -23.13 -10.26
C GLY A 79 -29.18 -21.82 -9.62
N TYR A 80 -29.29 -20.70 -10.32
CA TYR A 80 -29.00 -19.35 -9.82
C TYR A 80 -30.22 -18.47 -9.79
N VAL A 81 -30.33 -17.64 -8.75
CA VAL A 81 -31.23 -16.50 -8.70
C VAL A 81 -30.44 -15.25 -9.03
N ASN A 82 -30.74 -14.61 -10.14
CA ASN A 82 -30.03 -13.45 -10.67
C ASN A 82 -30.83 -12.18 -10.42
N PHE A 83 -30.14 -11.17 -9.85
CA PHE A 83 -30.71 -9.88 -9.49
C PHE A 83 -30.18 -8.80 -10.43
N PHE A 84 -31.09 -8.00 -10.96
CA PHE A 84 -30.78 -6.85 -11.83
C PHE A 84 -31.07 -5.57 -11.08
N ILE A 85 -30.04 -4.77 -10.86
CA ILE A 85 -30.15 -3.48 -10.13
C ILE A 85 -31.02 -2.49 -10.91
N ASN A 86 -31.77 -1.67 -10.17
CA ASN A 86 -32.38 -0.47 -10.76
C ASN A 86 -31.30 0.55 -11.10
N THR A 87 -30.98 0.65 -12.39
CA THR A 87 -29.88 1.49 -12.89
C THR A 87 -30.15 2.99 -12.66
N ASN A 88 -31.39 3.45 -12.68
CA ASN A 88 -31.73 4.84 -12.36
C ASN A 88 -31.44 5.15 -10.89
N SER A 89 -31.87 4.25 -9.99
CA SER A 89 -31.63 4.40 -8.57
C SER A 89 -30.13 4.36 -8.25
N LEU A 90 -29.38 3.42 -8.83
CA LEU A 90 -27.92 3.35 -8.69
C LEU A 90 -27.25 4.64 -9.18
N THR A 91 -27.60 5.10 -10.38
CA THR A 91 -27.04 6.35 -10.95
C THR A 91 -27.27 7.53 -10.03
N LYS A 92 -28.50 7.68 -9.53
CA LYS A 92 -28.85 8.77 -8.59
C LYS A 92 -28.02 8.70 -7.31
N GLN A 93 -27.93 7.53 -6.69
CA GLN A 93 -27.19 7.32 -5.44
C GLN A 93 -25.70 7.63 -5.60
N VAL A 94 -25.07 7.08 -6.64
CA VAL A 94 -23.62 7.25 -6.88
C VAL A 94 -23.30 8.71 -7.14
N LEU A 95 -23.99 9.36 -8.06
CA LEU A 95 -23.69 10.74 -8.40
C LEU A 95 -24.05 11.72 -7.28
N GLN A 96 -25.13 11.47 -6.53
CA GLN A 96 -25.51 12.27 -5.36
C GLN A 96 -24.46 12.15 -4.24
N GLU A 97 -23.94 10.95 -3.99
CA GLU A 97 -22.91 10.78 -2.96
C GLU A 97 -21.57 11.42 -3.39
N ILE A 98 -21.23 11.36 -4.69
CA ILE A 98 -20.06 12.09 -5.23
C ILE A 98 -20.24 13.59 -5.06
N ASP A 99 -21.43 14.14 -5.33
CA ASP A 99 -21.74 15.55 -5.13
C ASP A 99 -21.57 15.99 -3.68
N GLN A 100 -22.12 15.21 -2.74
CA GLN A 100 -22.08 15.50 -1.31
C GLN A 100 -20.69 15.35 -0.70
N LYS A 101 -19.98 14.28 -1.05
CA LYS A 101 -18.68 13.94 -0.44
C LYS A 101 -17.49 14.50 -1.19
N ARG A 102 -17.63 14.80 -2.48
CA ARG A 102 -16.57 15.35 -3.34
C ARG A 102 -15.24 14.60 -3.17
N GLU A 103 -14.20 15.25 -2.69
CA GLU A 103 -12.86 14.64 -2.47
C GLU A 103 -12.83 13.57 -1.36
N LYS A 104 -13.93 13.41 -0.62
CA LYS A 104 -14.13 12.36 0.39
C LYS A 104 -15.00 11.21 -0.10
N TYR A 105 -15.35 11.15 -1.39
CA TYR A 105 -16.11 10.02 -1.93
C TYR A 105 -15.35 8.71 -1.70
N GLY A 106 -16.03 7.71 -1.15
CA GLY A 106 -15.41 6.45 -0.72
C GLY A 106 -14.80 6.46 0.68
N ALA A 107 -14.66 7.64 1.31
CA ALA A 107 -14.22 7.72 2.71
C ALA A 107 -15.29 7.21 3.68
N GLU A 108 -14.85 6.71 4.81
CA GLU A 108 -15.69 6.27 5.91
C GLU A 108 -15.55 7.19 7.13
N GLU A 109 -16.48 7.05 8.06
CA GLU A 109 -16.44 7.79 9.32
C GLU A 109 -15.25 7.36 10.19
N GLN A 110 -14.86 8.24 11.13
CA GLN A 110 -13.76 7.97 12.03
C GLN A 110 -14.01 6.70 12.84
N LYS A 111 -13.08 5.78 12.79
CA LYS A 111 -13.07 4.53 13.55
C LYS A 111 -12.14 4.67 14.76
N ASN A 112 -12.58 4.23 15.93
CA ASN A 112 -11.73 4.21 17.13
C ASN A 112 -10.81 2.98 17.11
N LYS A 113 -9.99 2.87 16.06
CA LYS A 113 -9.04 1.77 15.86
C LYS A 113 -7.70 2.30 15.40
N ASN A 114 -6.64 1.86 16.07
CA ASN A 114 -5.28 2.28 15.80
C ASN A 114 -4.58 1.27 14.89
N ILE A 115 -4.08 1.74 13.76
CA ILE A 115 -3.36 0.91 12.78
C ILE A 115 -1.94 1.44 12.65
N ILE A 116 -0.96 0.62 12.96
CA ILE A 116 0.45 0.91 12.71
C ILE A 116 0.82 0.36 11.34
N VAL A 117 1.50 1.18 10.54
CA VAL A 117 2.15 0.75 9.30
C VAL A 117 3.62 1.07 9.40
N GLU A 118 4.45 0.03 9.51
CA GLU A 118 5.91 0.14 9.45
C GLU A 118 6.39 -0.09 8.03
N TYR A 119 7.15 0.87 7.50
CA TYR A 119 7.62 0.83 6.11
C TYR A 119 8.85 1.72 5.89
N SER A 120 9.48 1.59 4.73
CA SER A 120 10.73 2.21 4.33
C SER A 120 11.94 1.59 5.04
N SER A 121 12.14 1.88 6.31
CA SER A 121 13.12 1.26 7.21
C SER A 121 14.56 1.16 6.64
N PRO A 122 15.12 2.26 6.07
CA PRO A 122 16.46 2.23 5.51
C PRO A 122 17.54 2.19 6.60
N ASN A 123 18.68 1.62 6.26
CA ASN A 123 19.86 1.71 7.12
C ASN A 123 20.49 3.10 6.98
N ILE A 124 20.80 3.78 8.09
CA ILE A 124 21.56 5.03 8.05
C ILE A 124 22.99 4.80 7.55
N ALA A 125 23.60 5.83 7.01
CA ALA A 125 24.92 5.80 6.38
C ALA A 125 25.05 4.81 5.21
N LYS A 126 23.93 4.49 4.55
CA LYS A 126 23.86 3.69 3.33
C LYS A 126 22.97 4.35 2.29
N GLU A 127 23.24 4.06 1.03
CA GLU A 127 22.44 4.56 -0.09
C GLU A 127 20.98 4.09 -0.02
N PHE A 128 20.07 5.01 -0.32
CA PHE A 128 18.65 4.70 -0.48
C PHE A 128 18.43 4.12 -1.88
N HIS A 129 18.23 2.82 -1.95
CA HIS A 129 18.17 2.08 -3.20
C HIS A 129 16.75 1.59 -3.55
N ILE A 130 16.57 1.08 -4.77
CA ILE A 130 15.26 0.67 -5.31
C ILE A 130 14.53 -0.36 -4.44
N GLY A 131 15.24 -1.19 -3.67
CA GLY A 131 14.61 -2.09 -2.69
C GLY A 131 13.88 -1.33 -1.58
N HIS A 132 14.43 -0.17 -1.15
CA HIS A 132 13.76 0.71 -0.19
C HIS A 132 12.60 1.48 -0.84
N LEU A 133 12.66 1.78 -2.14
CA LEU A 133 11.56 2.42 -2.85
C LEU A 133 10.27 1.59 -2.75
N ARG A 134 10.38 0.28 -3.00
CA ARG A 134 9.21 -0.61 -3.03
C ARG A 134 8.46 -0.66 -1.69
N THR A 135 9.18 -0.91 -0.59
CA THR A 135 8.55 -0.88 0.75
C THR A 135 7.94 0.49 1.06
N THR A 136 8.63 1.57 0.69
CA THR A 136 8.22 2.94 0.95
C THR A 136 6.89 3.28 0.27
N VAL A 137 6.74 2.96 -1.02
CA VAL A 137 5.50 3.29 -1.75
C VAL A 137 4.35 2.35 -1.35
N ILE A 138 4.61 1.07 -1.11
CA ILE A 138 3.59 0.12 -0.65
C ILE A 138 3.04 0.54 0.72
N GLY A 139 3.94 0.81 1.68
CA GLY A 139 3.54 1.22 3.02
C GLY A 139 2.83 2.57 3.05
N SER A 140 3.29 3.54 2.25
CA SER A 140 2.62 4.83 2.08
C SER A 140 1.20 4.68 1.52
N ALA A 141 0.99 3.77 0.56
CA ALA A 141 -0.35 3.50 0.04
C ALA A 141 -1.26 2.91 1.12
N PHE A 142 -0.81 1.91 1.90
CA PHE A 142 -1.58 1.39 3.03
C PHE A 142 -1.88 2.47 4.07
N TYR A 143 -0.89 3.28 4.46
CA TYR A 143 -1.07 4.38 5.40
C TYR A 143 -2.19 5.33 4.94
N LYS A 144 -2.17 5.75 3.66
CA LYS A 144 -3.17 6.65 3.07
C LYS A 144 -4.55 6.00 3.00
N VAL A 145 -4.65 4.73 2.57
CA VAL A 145 -5.94 4.01 2.45
C VAL A 145 -6.57 3.78 3.81
N TYR A 146 -5.80 3.31 4.82
CA TYR A 146 -6.34 3.17 6.18
C TYR A 146 -6.84 4.49 6.74
N LYS A 147 -6.07 5.57 6.58
CA LYS A 147 -6.45 6.91 7.04
C LYS A 147 -7.71 7.41 6.34
N PHE A 148 -7.84 7.18 5.03
CA PHE A 148 -9.02 7.56 4.25
C PHE A 148 -10.28 6.78 4.66
N LEU A 149 -10.12 5.52 5.07
CA LEU A 149 -11.18 4.68 5.61
C LEU A 149 -11.45 4.93 7.12
N GLY A 150 -11.01 6.06 7.66
CA GLY A 150 -11.36 6.52 9.01
C GLY A 150 -10.58 5.86 10.17
N TYR A 151 -9.51 5.12 9.90
CA TYR A 151 -8.65 4.57 10.95
C TYR A 151 -7.67 5.63 11.48
N ASN A 152 -7.35 5.56 12.77
CA ASN A 152 -6.21 6.29 13.34
C ASN A 152 -4.93 5.57 12.92
N THR A 153 -4.26 6.09 11.89
CA THR A 153 -3.13 5.42 11.25
C THR A 153 -1.82 6.07 11.66
N ILE A 154 -0.85 5.26 12.07
CA ILE A 154 0.46 5.68 12.55
C ILE A 154 1.53 5.08 11.62
N GLY A 155 2.23 5.94 10.89
CA GLY A 155 3.34 5.57 10.01
C GLY A 155 4.67 5.54 10.76
N ILE A 156 5.32 4.40 10.82
CA ILE A 156 6.62 4.24 11.49
C ILE A 156 7.71 3.96 10.46
N ASN A 157 8.78 4.74 10.51
CA ASN A 157 10.04 4.44 9.83
C ASN A 157 11.01 3.83 10.84
N HIS A 158 11.13 2.52 10.82
CA HIS A 158 12.02 1.78 11.72
C HIS A 158 13.44 1.75 11.15
N LEU A 159 14.21 2.80 11.44
CA LEU A 159 15.56 2.97 10.89
C LEU A 159 16.52 1.88 11.35
N GLY A 160 17.33 1.37 10.43
CA GLY A 160 18.49 0.52 10.75
C GLY A 160 19.65 1.39 11.26
N ASP A 161 19.53 1.89 12.48
CA ASP A 161 20.47 2.84 13.08
C ASP A 161 21.30 2.24 14.22
N TYR A 162 21.35 0.89 14.32
CA TYR A 162 22.11 0.18 15.34
C TYR A 162 22.89 -1.00 14.77
N GLY A 163 24.01 -1.33 15.41
CA GLY A 163 24.83 -2.50 15.07
C GLY A 163 26.32 -2.21 14.95
N THR A 164 27.12 -3.27 14.89
CA THR A 164 28.59 -3.22 14.85
C THR A 164 29.16 -2.42 13.67
N GLN A 165 28.35 -2.19 12.64
CA GLN A 165 28.73 -1.32 11.52
C GLN A 165 29.03 0.12 11.95
N PHE A 166 28.39 0.61 13.01
CA PHE A 166 28.61 1.96 13.52
C PHE A 166 29.96 2.09 14.24
N GLY A 167 30.42 1.03 14.91
CA GLY A 167 31.79 1.01 15.42
C GLY A 167 32.84 1.13 14.31
N LYS A 168 32.62 0.47 13.16
CA LYS A 168 33.46 0.63 11.95
C LYS A 168 33.36 2.05 11.39
N MET A 169 32.15 2.60 11.28
CA MET A 169 31.96 3.97 10.80
C MET A 169 32.66 5.01 11.68
N ILE A 170 32.55 4.88 13.00
CA ILE A 170 33.23 5.75 13.98
C ILE A 170 34.73 5.64 13.83
N GLU A 171 35.31 4.42 13.78
CA GLU A 171 36.76 4.23 13.60
C GLU A 171 37.23 4.78 12.25
N GLY A 172 36.50 4.50 11.17
CA GLY A 172 36.81 5.03 9.84
C GLY A 172 36.80 6.55 9.80
N TYR A 173 35.81 7.18 10.42
CA TYR A 173 35.70 8.63 10.49
C TYR A 173 36.82 9.26 11.36
N LYS A 174 37.20 8.63 12.47
CA LYS A 174 38.37 9.04 13.29
C LYS A 174 39.65 9.09 12.47
N ARG A 175 39.86 8.13 11.59
CA ARG A 175 41.06 8.03 10.77
C ARG A 175 41.09 9.00 9.59
N TRP A 176 39.97 9.15 8.91
CA TRP A 176 39.91 9.77 7.59
C TRP A 176 38.80 10.80 7.41
N GLY A 177 38.04 11.14 8.43
CA GLY A 177 36.87 12.01 8.30
C GLY A 177 37.18 13.40 7.69
N THR A 178 38.43 13.89 7.84
CA THR A 178 38.88 15.14 7.23
C THR A 178 39.24 15.02 5.74
N GLU A 179 39.37 13.80 5.21
CA GLU A 179 39.64 13.53 3.80
C GLU A 179 38.37 13.53 2.94
N TYR A 180 37.17 13.57 3.57
CA TYR A 180 35.88 13.40 2.92
C TYR A 180 34.96 14.59 3.16
N ASN A 181 34.27 15.06 2.10
CA ASN A 181 33.34 16.18 2.18
C ASN A 181 31.91 15.71 2.48
N LEU A 182 31.55 15.63 3.75
CA LEU A 182 30.20 15.22 4.18
C LEU A 182 29.12 16.30 3.98
N GLU A 183 29.46 17.51 3.56
CA GLU A 183 28.45 18.58 3.35
C GLU A 183 27.77 18.45 1.99
N GLU A 184 28.48 17.98 0.98
CA GLU A 184 28.02 17.96 -0.41
C GLU A 184 27.31 16.63 -0.76
N ASN A 185 27.95 15.48 -0.45
CA ASN A 185 27.41 14.14 -0.73
C ASN A 185 27.55 13.20 0.48
N PRO A 186 26.87 13.45 1.60
CA PRO A 186 27.15 12.80 2.88
C PRO A 186 27.07 11.27 2.83
N ILE A 187 26.08 10.68 2.18
CA ILE A 187 25.90 9.23 2.14
C ILE A 187 26.97 8.55 1.27
N GLU A 188 27.34 9.16 0.15
CA GLU A 188 28.38 8.62 -0.71
C GLU A 188 29.74 8.63 0.01
N GLU A 189 30.07 9.75 0.67
CA GLU A 189 31.30 9.89 1.42
C GLU A 189 31.35 8.95 2.64
N LEU A 190 30.27 8.83 3.40
CA LEU A 190 30.14 7.84 4.47
C LEU A 190 30.28 6.40 3.96
N THR A 191 29.74 6.10 2.79
CA THR A 191 29.87 4.77 2.15
C THR A 191 31.34 4.49 1.77
N LYS A 192 32.06 5.48 1.23
CA LYS A 192 33.52 5.35 0.93
C LYS A 192 34.31 5.08 2.20
N ILE A 193 34.05 5.80 3.29
CA ILE A 193 34.67 5.55 4.60
C ILE A 193 34.37 4.12 5.07
N TYR A 194 33.11 3.69 4.98
CA TYR A 194 32.70 2.35 5.40
C TYR A 194 33.41 1.24 4.60
N ILE A 195 33.50 1.37 3.28
CA ILE A 195 34.20 0.41 2.42
C ILE A 195 35.67 0.34 2.82
N ARG A 196 36.33 1.51 2.95
CA ARG A 196 37.75 1.61 3.29
C ARG A 196 38.08 0.97 4.65
N ILE A 197 37.29 1.25 5.70
CA ILE A 197 37.48 0.67 7.02
C ILE A 197 37.18 -0.85 7.03
N ASN A 198 36.13 -1.26 6.31
CA ASN A 198 35.76 -2.67 6.22
C ASN A 198 36.85 -3.51 5.53
N ASP A 199 37.51 -2.99 4.51
CA ASP A 199 38.63 -3.64 3.84
C ASP A 199 39.88 -3.66 4.72
N LEU A 200 40.09 -2.66 5.55
CA LEU A 200 41.18 -2.65 6.52
C LEU A 200 40.95 -3.69 7.64
N CYS A 201 39.72 -3.79 8.14
CA CYS A 201 39.34 -4.80 9.15
C CYS A 201 39.51 -6.24 8.67
N LYS A 202 39.43 -6.51 7.36
CA LYS A 202 39.70 -7.85 6.80
C LYS A 202 41.20 -8.21 6.83
N LYS A 203 42.08 -7.20 6.88
CA LYS A 203 43.53 -7.35 6.80
C LYS A 203 44.21 -7.22 8.16
N ASP A 204 43.59 -6.57 9.12
CA ASP A 204 44.16 -6.26 10.43
C ASP A 204 43.08 -6.45 11.53
N GLU A 205 43.27 -7.52 12.32
CA GLU A 205 42.38 -7.86 13.44
C GLU A 205 42.43 -6.80 14.56
N ASN A 206 43.54 -6.09 14.75
CA ASN A 206 43.61 -5.04 15.75
C ASN A 206 42.65 -3.86 15.38
N VAL A 207 42.52 -3.57 14.09
CA VAL A 207 41.58 -2.55 13.61
C VAL A 207 40.13 -3.02 13.82
N LEU A 208 39.86 -4.30 13.59
CA LEU A 208 38.53 -4.84 13.86
C LEU A 208 38.20 -4.77 15.34
N GLU A 209 39.17 -5.01 16.25
CA GLU A 209 38.97 -4.88 17.69
C GLU A 209 38.66 -3.42 18.10
N LEU A 210 39.43 -2.44 17.56
CA LEU A 210 39.10 -1.01 17.76
C LEU A 210 37.70 -0.62 17.30
N CYS A 211 37.23 -1.24 16.21
CA CYS A 211 35.84 -1.04 15.78
C CYS A 211 34.84 -1.62 16.79
N ARG A 212 35.10 -2.78 17.36
CA ARG A 212 34.28 -3.39 18.42
C ARG A 212 34.26 -2.51 19.68
N GLU A 213 35.45 -2.03 20.08
CA GLU A 213 35.54 -1.09 21.21
C GLU A 213 34.78 0.20 20.99
N ASN A 214 34.84 0.81 19.78
CA ASN A 214 34.06 2.01 19.46
C ASN A 214 32.56 1.75 19.47
N PHE A 215 32.11 0.55 19.04
CA PHE A 215 30.72 0.17 19.15
C PHE A 215 30.31 0.00 20.61
N LYS A 216 31.15 -0.62 21.44
CA LYS A 216 30.91 -0.74 22.87
C LYS A 216 30.86 0.65 23.55
N LYS A 217 31.77 1.57 23.22
CA LYS A 217 31.72 2.95 23.71
C LYS A 217 30.41 3.66 23.32
N LEU A 218 29.93 3.43 22.09
CA LEU A 218 28.63 3.97 21.66
C LEU A 218 27.49 3.40 22.53
N GLU A 219 27.49 2.10 22.81
CA GLU A 219 26.52 1.45 23.68
C GLU A 219 26.57 1.98 25.12
N ASP A 220 27.76 2.26 25.63
CA ASP A 220 27.99 2.78 26.98
C ASP A 220 27.74 4.30 27.09
N GLY A 221 27.35 4.96 25.98
CA GLY A 221 27.00 6.38 25.96
C GLY A 221 28.20 7.34 25.92
N ASP A 222 29.38 6.90 25.42
CA ASP A 222 30.53 7.80 25.22
C ASP A 222 30.15 9.00 24.37
N THR A 223 30.36 10.19 24.90
CA THR A 223 29.90 11.45 24.29
C THR A 223 30.35 11.60 22.86
N TYR A 224 31.60 11.32 22.55
CA TYR A 224 32.16 11.48 21.20
C TYR A 224 31.56 10.47 20.20
N CYS A 225 31.41 9.21 20.62
CA CYS A 225 30.82 8.18 19.79
C CYS A 225 29.34 8.46 19.51
N VAL A 226 28.58 8.93 20.51
CA VAL A 226 27.18 9.33 20.39
C VAL A 226 27.02 10.56 19.49
N GLU A 227 27.89 11.57 19.63
CA GLU A 227 27.85 12.77 18.75
C GLU A 227 28.12 12.40 17.28
N LEU A 228 29.10 11.52 17.01
CA LEU A 228 29.36 11.06 15.65
C LEU A 228 28.20 10.23 15.09
N TRP A 229 27.64 9.33 15.88
CA TRP A 229 26.48 8.54 15.47
C TRP A 229 25.27 9.43 15.15
N ASN A 230 24.96 10.44 15.98
CA ASN A 230 23.93 11.43 15.72
C ASN A 230 24.21 12.18 14.41
N LYS A 231 25.45 12.62 14.20
CA LYS A 231 25.86 13.29 12.95
C LYS A 231 25.59 12.40 11.73
N PHE A 232 25.93 11.11 11.76
CA PHE A 232 25.68 10.20 10.65
C PHE A 232 24.18 9.99 10.43
N LYS A 233 23.39 9.90 11.51
CA LYS A 233 21.94 9.79 11.46
C LYS A 233 21.30 11.03 10.83
N ASP A 234 21.64 12.22 11.29
CA ASP A 234 21.08 13.47 10.79
C ASP A 234 21.41 13.70 9.31
N LEU A 235 22.65 13.42 8.89
CA LEU A 235 23.07 13.49 7.49
C LEU A 235 22.28 12.51 6.63
N SER A 236 22.08 11.28 7.12
CA SER A 236 21.33 10.25 6.41
C SER A 236 19.85 10.62 6.27
N LEU A 237 19.24 11.10 7.36
CA LEU A 237 17.85 11.55 7.34
C LEU A 237 17.63 12.72 6.38
N LYS A 238 18.56 13.69 6.36
CA LYS A 238 18.49 14.82 5.42
C LYS A 238 18.45 14.35 3.96
N GLU A 239 19.21 13.31 3.60
CA GLU A 239 19.19 12.75 2.24
C GLU A 239 17.92 11.92 1.98
N PHE A 240 17.48 11.13 2.96
CA PHE A 240 16.25 10.34 2.82
C PHE A 240 15.02 11.23 2.68
N TYR A 241 14.96 12.37 3.38
CA TYR A 241 13.86 13.33 3.25
C TYR A 241 13.75 13.91 1.84
N LYS A 242 14.86 14.13 1.11
CA LYS A 242 14.78 14.53 -0.31
C LYS A 242 13.97 13.52 -1.14
N THR A 243 14.20 12.23 -0.92
CA THR A 243 13.44 11.17 -1.60
C THR A 243 12.00 11.09 -1.11
N TYR A 244 11.76 11.21 0.21
CA TYR A 244 10.41 11.18 0.77
C TYR A 244 9.57 12.35 0.29
N ASP A 245 10.15 13.54 0.19
CA ASP A 245 9.47 14.73 -0.35
C ASP A 245 9.10 14.55 -1.84
N LEU A 246 10.00 13.96 -2.64
CA LEU A 246 9.69 13.62 -4.03
C LEU A 246 8.52 12.62 -4.15
N LEU A 247 8.47 11.64 -3.25
CA LEU A 247 7.44 10.59 -3.24
C LEU A 247 6.16 11.00 -2.49
N GLY A 248 6.12 12.18 -1.85
CA GLY A 248 5.00 12.62 -1.02
C GLY A 248 4.75 11.70 0.19
N VAL A 249 5.84 11.16 0.79
CA VAL A 249 5.80 10.21 1.91
C VAL A 249 6.12 10.91 3.22
N LYS A 250 5.35 10.60 4.27
CA LYS A 250 5.52 11.15 5.61
C LYS A 250 5.42 10.05 6.66
N PHE A 251 6.11 10.25 7.78
CA PHE A 251 6.08 9.36 8.94
C PHE A 251 5.65 10.11 10.19
N ASP A 252 4.97 9.41 11.09
CA ASP A 252 4.59 9.94 12.40
C ASP A 252 5.66 9.64 13.46
N SER A 253 6.49 8.61 13.22
CA SER A 253 7.58 8.20 14.11
C SER A 253 8.81 7.73 13.33
N LEU A 254 10.00 8.05 13.86
CA LEU A 254 11.32 7.62 13.36
C LEU A 254 12.05 6.74 14.39
N THR A 255 11.33 5.92 15.15
CA THR A 255 11.90 5.03 16.16
C THR A 255 12.58 3.83 15.50
N GLY A 256 13.92 3.93 15.35
CA GLY A 256 14.77 2.89 14.78
C GLY A 256 15.21 1.84 15.79
N GLU A 257 16.10 0.93 15.37
CA GLU A 257 16.64 -0.17 16.20
C GLU A 257 17.28 0.32 17.50
N ALA A 258 18.00 1.45 17.46
CA ALA A 258 18.69 2.03 18.61
C ALA A 258 17.72 2.41 19.74
N PHE A 259 16.51 2.88 19.39
CA PHE A 259 15.49 3.26 20.37
C PHE A 259 15.02 2.08 21.23
N TYR A 260 15.10 0.86 20.70
CA TYR A 260 14.62 -0.34 21.41
C TYR A 260 15.73 -1.10 22.15
N GLN A 261 16.98 -0.67 22.04
CA GLN A 261 18.11 -1.41 22.62
C GLN A 261 18.03 -1.54 24.14
N ASP A 262 17.69 -0.47 24.85
CA ASP A 262 17.51 -0.46 26.32
C ASP A 262 16.27 -1.22 26.79
N LYS A 263 15.38 -1.62 25.89
CA LYS A 263 14.13 -2.34 26.17
C LYS A 263 14.22 -3.85 25.92
N THR A 264 15.36 -4.32 25.41
CA THR A 264 15.56 -5.74 25.10
C THR A 264 15.66 -6.61 26.33
N GLN A 265 16.17 -6.09 27.47
CA GLN A 265 16.27 -6.84 28.71
C GLN A 265 14.90 -7.24 29.24
N GLU A 266 13.90 -6.35 29.17
CA GLU A 266 12.54 -6.66 29.58
C GLU A 266 11.95 -7.86 28.80
N VAL A 267 12.21 -7.95 27.50
CA VAL A 267 11.80 -9.11 26.67
C VAL A 267 12.41 -10.40 27.19
N ILE A 268 13.70 -10.38 27.50
CA ILE A 268 14.43 -11.54 28.03
C ILE A 268 13.82 -11.96 29.38
N ASP A 269 13.61 -11.01 30.28
CA ASP A 269 13.07 -11.26 31.63
C ASP A 269 11.66 -11.86 31.59
N ILE A 270 10.78 -11.37 30.69
CA ILE A 270 9.44 -11.91 30.50
C ILE A 270 9.50 -13.35 29.97
N LEU A 271 10.32 -13.61 28.93
CA LEU A 271 10.45 -14.94 28.35
C LEU A 271 11.07 -15.95 29.34
N GLU A 272 12.00 -15.52 30.20
CA GLU A 272 12.60 -16.34 31.24
C GLU A 272 11.59 -16.67 32.33
N LYS A 273 10.86 -15.65 32.83
CA LYS A 273 9.78 -15.82 33.81
C LYS A 273 8.70 -16.79 33.32
N ASN A 274 8.37 -16.75 32.04
CA ASN A 274 7.35 -17.61 31.42
C ASN A 274 7.91 -19.00 31.02
N GLY A 275 9.18 -19.31 31.37
CA GLY A 275 9.81 -20.61 31.10
C GLY A 275 9.95 -20.92 29.61
N LYS A 276 10.10 -19.89 28.77
CA LYS A 276 10.19 -20.05 27.31
C LYS A 276 11.62 -19.98 26.77
N LEU A 277 12.59 -19.57 27.58
CA LEU A 277 14.00 -19.56 27.20
C LEU A 277 14.66 -20.90 27.50
N VAL A 278 15.37 -21.41 26.51
CA VAL A 278 16.20 -22.62 26.60
C VAL A 278 17.63 -22.25 26.21
N GLU A 279 18.60 -22.78 26.94
CA GLU A 279 20.01 -22.63 26.57
C GLU A 279 20.39 -23.66 25.50
N SER A 280 20.97 -23.19 24.39
CA SER A 280 21.45 -24.02 23.29
C SER A 280 22.77 -23.46 22.75
N GLN A 281 23.81 -24.24 22.82
CA GLN A 281 25.17 -23.86 22.37
C GLN A 281 25.65 -22.51 22.98
N GLY A 282 25.28 -22.25 24.24
CA GLY A 282 25.58 -21.02 24.95
C GLY A 282 24.70 -19.83 24.60
N ALA A 283 23.77 -19.93 23.65
CA ALA A 283 22.80 -18.91 23.31
C ALA A 283 21.45 -19.18 24.02
N LYS A 284 20.69 -18.14 24.35
CA LYS A 284 19.30 -18.26 24.81
C LYS A 284 18.36 -18.25 23.60
N ILE A 285 17.54 -19.26 23.45
CA ILE A 285 16.61 -19.45 22.34
C ILE A 285 15.18 -19.69 22.85
N VAL A 286 14.19 -19.41 22.00
CA VAL A 286 12.82 -19.93 22.14
C VAL A 286 12.66 -21.07 21.14
N ASP A 287 12.34 -22.26 21.66
CA ASP A 287 12.06 -23.43 20.82
C ASP A 287 10.70 -23.28 20.13
N LEU A 288 10.70 -23.49 18.81
CA LEU A 288 9.52 -23.40 17.94
C LEU A 288 9.32 -24.66 17.09
N GLU A 289 9.93 -25.80 17.50
CA GLU A 289 9.83 -27.07 16.77
C GLU A 289 8.37 -27.55 16.66
N ASP A 290 7.56 -27.34 17.73
CA ASP A 290 6.12 -27.65 17.74
C ASP A 290 5.30 -26.82 16.75
N LYS A 291 5.86 -25.72 16.24
CA LYS A 291 5.30 -24.87 15.19
C LYS A 291 5.89 -25.15 13.80
N GLY A 292 6.76 -26.17 13.69
CA GLY A 292 7.45 -26.50 12.44
C GLY A 292 8.46 -25.46 11.98
N MET A 293 9.05 -24.70 12.92
CA MET A 293 10.04 -23.66 12.65
C MET A 293 11.35 -23.93 13.40
N PRO A 294 12.50 -23.50 12.86
CA PRO A 294 13.74 -23.50 13.62
C PRO A 294 13.61 -22.59 14.86
N PRO A 295 14.44 -22.82 15.90
CA PRO A 295 14.38 -22.02 17.11
C PRO A 295 14.68 -20.55 16.85
N CYS A 296 14.01 -19.65 17.58
CA CYS A 296 14.25 -18.22 17.54
C CYS A 296 15.35 -17.88 18.56
N ILE A 297 16.49 -17.37 18.05
CA ILE A 297 17.56 -16.90 18.94
C ILE A 297 17.12 -15.58 19.56
N ILE A 298 17.26 -15.45 20.88
CA ILE A 298 16.95 -14.24 21.64
C ILE A 298 18.21 -13.53 22.09
N CYS A 299 19.21 -14.29 22.54
CA CYS A 299 20.45 -13.75 23.05
C CYS A 299 21.63 -14.61 22.59
N LYS A 300 22.72 -14.00 22.14
CA LYS A 300 23.93 -14.72 21.77
C LYS A 300 24.67 -15.25 23.00
N SER A 301 25.62 -16.15 22.78
CA SER A 301 26.49 -16.72 23.84
C SER A 301 27.27 -15.67 24.66
N ASN A 302 27.54 -14.51 24.08
CA ASN A 302 28.19 -13.38 24.75
C ASN A 302 27.19 -12.42 25.46
N GLY A 303 25.90 -12.80 25.56
CA GLY A 303 24.88 -12.01 26.20
C GLY A 303 24.30 -10.86 25.36
N SER A 304 24.80 -10.63 24.12
CA SER A 304 24.29 -9.54 23.28
C SER A 304 22.94 -9.88 22.66
N SER A 305 22.01 -8.89 22.64
CA SER A 305 20.75 -8.99 21.93
C SER A 305 20.95 -9.06 20.40
N ILE A 306 19.95 -9.59 19.72
CA ILE A 306 19.93 -9.70 18.26
C ILE A 306 18.73 -8.96 17.68
N TYR A 307 18.58 -8.96 16.36
CA TYR A 307 17.44 -8.34 15.67
C TYR A 307 16.09 -8.79 16.23
N ALA A 308 15.90 -10.11 16.42
CA ALA A 308 14.64 -10.65 16.95
C ALA A 308 14.26 -10.05 18.31
N THR A 309 15.22 -9.85 19.20
CA THR A 309 14.97 -9.30 20.55
C THR A 309 14.53 -7.83 20.48
N ARG A 310 15.15 -7.04 19.58
CA ARG A 310 14.78 -5.65 19.36
C ARG A 310 13.39 -5.53 18.71
N ASP A 311 13.06 -6.41 17.77
CA ASP A 311 11.74 -6.44 17.15
C ASP A 311 10.65 -6.83 18.15
N LEU A 312 10.93 -7.79 19.06
CA LEU A 312 10.03 -8.14 20.15
C LEU A 312 9.86 -6.97 21.14
N ALA A 313 10.93 -6.26 21.46
CA ALA A 313 10.88 -5.04 22.26
C ALA A 313 10.05 -3.94 21.58
N ALA A 314 10.16 -3.82 20.26
CA ALA A 314 9.35 -2.90 19.48
C ALA A 314 7.86 -3.28 19.50
N ILE A 315 7.51 -4.56 19.39
CA ILE A 315 6.13 -5.04 19.51
C ILE A 315 5.57 -4.69 20.89
N LEU A 316 6.31 -4.99 21.96
CA LEU A 316 5.90 -4.72 23.34
C LEU A 316 5.69 -3.22 23.59
N TYR A 317 6.63 -2.38 23.16
CA TYR A 317 6.53 -0.93 23.26
C TYR A 317 5.33 -0.37 22.47
N ARG A 318 5.13 -0.83 21.24
CA ARG A 318 4.03 -0.37 20.37
C ARG A 318 2.66 -0.76 20.94
N ALA A 319 2.53 -1.96 21.51
CA ALA A 319 1.30 -2.39 22.16
C ALA A 319 0.91 -1.46 23.31
N ARG A 320 1.87 -1.10 24.16
CA ARG A 320 1.65 -0.23 25.32
C ARG A 320 1.46 1.25 24.95
N THR A 321 2.17 1.73 23.93
CA THR A 321 2.19 3.15 23.58
C THR A 321 1.05 3.54 22.64
N TYR A 322 0.75 2.69 21.68
CA TYR A 322 -0.21 3.01 20.63
C TYR A 322 -1.53 2.26 20.74
N ASP A 323 -1.63 1.27 21.63
CA ASP A 323 -2.84 0.43 21.80
C ASP A 323 -3.42 -0.04 20.46
N PHE A 324 -2.58 -0.62 19.60
CA PHE A 324 -2.94 -0.91 18.22
C PHE A 324 -3.93 -2.08 18.09
N ASP A 325 -4.82 -1.97 17.10
CA ASP A 325 -5.65 -3.07 16.62
C ASP A 325 -4.95 -3.91 15.54
N LYS A 326 -4.05 -3.27 14.77
CA LYS A 326 -3.25 -3.93 13.74
C LYS A 326 -1.89 -3.25 13.63
N CYS A 327 -0.83 -4.05 13.52
CA CYS A 327 0.52 -3.59 13.26
C CYS A 327 1.06 -4.30 12.01
N ILE A 328 1.24 -3.53 10.95
CA ILE A 328 1.61 -4.02 9.61
C ILE A 328 3.09 -3.74 9.39
N TYR A 329 3.84 -4.78 9.05
CA TYR A 329 5.25 -4.73 8.67
C TYR A 329 5.36 -4.94 7.17
N VAL A 330 5.73 -3.89 6.43
CA VAL A 330 5.89 -3.95 4.96
C VAL A 330 7.36 -4.27 4.67
N VAL A 331 7.68 -5.54 4.56
CA VAL A 331 9.06 -6.03 4.44
C VAL A 331 9.16 -7.12 3.38
N ALA A 332 10.32 -7.23 2.70
CA ALA A 332 10.54 -8.21 1.64
C ALA A 332 10.33 -9.66 2.10
N TYR A 333 9.86 -10.53 1.21
CA TYR A 333 9.52 -11.93 1.52
C TYR A 333 10.70 -12.74 2.06
N GLU A 334 11.93 -12.32 1.82
CA GLU A 334 13.15 -12.95 2.36
C GLU A 334 13.15 -12.98 3.90
N GLN A 335 12.37 -12.09 4.55
CA GLN A 335 12.20 -12.03 6.00
C GLN A 335 10.99 -12.83 6.52
N ASN A 336 10.34 -13.64 5.68
CA ASN A 336 9.15 -14.40 6.08
C ASN A 336 9.36 -15.27 7.32
N LEU A 337 10.50 -15.99 7.40
CA LEU A 337 10.80 -16.85 8.55
C LEU A 337 10.97 -16.02 9.82
N HIS A 338 11.71 -14.91 9.74
CA HIS A 338 11.93 -14.00 10.86
C HIS A 338 10.62 -13.49 11.45
N PHE A 339 9.71 -12.95 10.61
CA PHE A 339 8.42 -12.45 11.08
C PHE A 339 7.52 -13.57 11.64
N LYS A 340 7.53 -14.75 11.05
CA LYS A 340 6.81 -15.90 11.63
C LYS A 340 7.32 -16.24 13.02
N GLN A 341 8.65 -16.26 13.21
CA GLN A 341 9.27 -16.55 14.51
C GLN A 341 8.91 -15.48 15.55
N ILE A 342 9.14 -14.19 15.25
CA ILE A 342 8.88 -13.12 16.23
C ILE A 342 7.39 -13.01 16.57
N PHE A 343 6.47 -13.26 15.64
CA PHE A 343 5.03 -13.25 15.93
C PHE A 343 4.60 -14.42 16.81
N GLU A 344 5.22 -15.60 16.65
CA GLU A 344 4.98 -16.72 17.58
C GLU A 344 5.56 -16.43 18.96
N VAL A 345 6.79 -15.91 19.04
CA VAL A 345 7.43 -15.55 20.32
C VAL A 345 6.67 -14.43 21.04
N ALA A 346 6.12 -13.46 20.29
CA ALA A 346 5.31 -12.37 20.87
C ALA A 346 4.11 -12.87 21.69
N LYS A 347 3.57 -14.06 21.39
CA LYS A 347 2.50 -14.69 22.16
C LYS A 347 2.92 -15.09 23.58
N TYR A 348 4.22 -15.09 23.85
CA TYR A 348 4.81 -15.41 25.16
C TYR A 348 5.25 -14.16 25.94
N LEU A 349 4.94 -12.93 25.45
CA LEU A 349 5.35 -11.65 26.05
C LEU A 349 4.33 -11.01 26.99
N ASP A 350 3.41 -11.78 27.57
CA ASP A 350 2.35 -11.25 28.45
C ASP A 350 1.51 -10.14 27.78
N LEU A 351 1.31 -10.23 26.45
CA LEU A 351 0.48 -9.33 25.65
C LEU A 351 -0.94 -9.87 25.49
N ASP A 352 -1.92 -8.96 25.51
CA ASP A 352 -3.28 -9.32 25.17
C ASP A 352 -3.35 -9.93 23.75
N LYS A 353 -4.23 -10.90 23.57
CA LYS A 353 -4.45 -11.58 22.29
C LYS A 353 -4.77 -10.61 21.15
N LYS A 354 -5.41 -9.48 21.44
CA LYS A 354 -5.67 -8.39 20.49
C LYS A 354 -4.39 -8.01 19.72
N TYR A 355 -3.28 -7.81 20.44
CA TYR A 355 -2.04 -7.36 19.82
C TYR A 355 -1.38 -8.45 18.99
N THR A 356 -1.31 -9.68 19.51
CA THR A 356 -0.66 -10.78 18.79
C THR A 356 -1.43 -11.21 17.54
N ASP A 357 -2.77 -11.17 17.57
CA ASP A 357 -3.63 -11.42 16.40
C ASP A 357 -3.55 -10.26 15.39
N GLY A 358 -3.23 -9.05 15.85
CA GLY A 358 -3.10 -7.84 15.05
C GLY A 358 -1.77 -7.72 14.28
N LEU A 359 -0.76 -8.55 14.58
CA LEU A 359 0.53 -8.52 13.90
C LEU A 359 0.41 -9.06 12.46
N LYS A 360 0.91 -8.32 11.48
CA LYS A 360 0.80 -8.68 10.08
C LYS A 360 2.06 -8.36 9.28
N HIS A 361 2.70 -9.38 8.73
CA HIS A 361 3.74 -9.20 7.72
C HIS A 361 3.10 -9.11 6.33
N VAL A 362 3.27 -7.97 5.66
CA VAL A 362 2.92 -7.77 4.25
C VAL A 362 4.18 -7.95 3.44
N ALA A 363 4.39 -9.19 3.00
CA ALA A 363 5.55 -9.58 2.24
C ALA A 363 5.44 -9.12 0.78
N TYR A 364 6.55 -8.61 0.23
CA TYR A 364 6.63 -8.24 -1.18
C TYR A 364 7.85 -8.87 -1.85
N GLY A 365 7.77 -9.07 -3.18
CA GLY A 365 8.84 -9.61 -4.01
C GLY A 365 9.91 -8.56 -4.33
N MET A 366 11.04 -9.02 -4.85
CA MET A 366 12.18 -8.15 -5.17
C MET A 366 11.98 -7.38 -6.48
N THR A 367 12.54 -6.18 -6.56
CA THR A 367 12.64 -5.45 -7.83
C THR A 367 13.94 -5.84 -8.53
N ARG A 368 13.83 -6.18 -9.80
CA ARG A 368 14.97 -6.54 -10.67
C ARG A 368 15.03 -5.58 -11.85
N VAL A 369 16.22 -5.37 -12.39
CA VAL A 369 16.42 -4.70 -13.69
C VAL A 369 16.75 -5.75 -14.75
N PRO A 370 16.52 -5.47 -16.07
CA PRO A 370 16.78 -6.42 -17.14
C PRO A 370 18.22 -6.98 -17.16
N SER A 371 19.19 -6.22 -16.67
CA SER A 371 20.61 -6.61 -16.55
C SER A 371 20.92 -7.60 -15.39
N GLY A 372 19.94 -8.02 -14.59
CA GLY A 372 20.10 -8.96 -13.49
C GLY A 372 19.65 -8.45 -12.12
N ARG A 373 20.00 -9.17 -11.02
CA ARG A 373 19.73 -8.73 -9.66
C ARG A 373 20.57 -7.49 -9.32
N MET A 374 19.96 -6.50 -8.71
CA MET A 374 20.70 -5.42 -8.06
C MET A 374 21.40 -5.94 -6.82
N SER A 375 22.66 -6.31 -6.94
CA SER A 375 23.47 -6.82 -5.83
C SER A 375 24.15 -5.67 -5.11
N THR A 376 23.86 -5.51 -3.83
CA THR A 376 24.55 -4.58 -2.93
C THR A 376 26.01 -5.01 -2.64
N ARG A 377 26.42 -6.23 -3.04
CA ARG A 377 27.78 -6.76 -2.79
C ARG A 377 28.82 -6.33 -3.81
N GLU A 378 28.40 -5.89 -5.01
CA GLU A 378 29.30 -5.53 -6.13
C GLU A 378 29.29 -4.03 -6.50
N GLY A 379 28.68 -3.14 -5.67
CA GLY A 379 28.73 -1.69 -5.89
C GLY A 379 27.76 -1.13 -6.94
N ASN A 380 27.01 -1.96 -7.68
CA ASN A 380 26.04 -1.53 -8.68
C ASN A 380 24.62 -1.42 -8.10
N VAL A 381 24.42 -0.49 -7.19
CA VAL A 381 23.12 -0.21 -6.58
C VAL A 381 22.48 0.96 -7.31
N VAL A 382 21.27 0.78 -7.88
CA VAL A 382 20.51 1.89 -8.46
C VAL A 382 19.94 2.73 -7.33
N LYS A 383 20.44 3.97 -7.20
CA LYS A 383 19.96 4.97 -6.25
C LYS A 383 18.54 5.40 -6.65
N VAL A 384 17.64 5.55 -5.67
CA VAL A 384 16.25 5.96 -5.96
C VAL A 384 16.20 7.35 -6.57
N ASN A 385 17.00 8.28 -6.08
CA ASN A 385 17.02 9.65 -6.62
C ASN A 385 17.43 9.68 -8.09
N ASP A 386 18.43 8.88 -8.50
CA ASP A 386 18.85 8.80 -9.90
C ASP A 386 17.73 8.22 -10.77
N LEU A 387 17.06 7.16 -10.28
CA LEU A 387 15.92 6.55 -10.97
C LEU A 387 14.76 7.55 -11.16
N LEU A 388 14.39 8.29 -10.09
CA LEU A 388 13.32 9.28 -10.15
C LEU A 388 13.67 10.44 -11.07
N ASN A 389 14.91 10.95 -11.00
CA ASN A 389 15.39 12.02 -11.88
C ASN A 389 15.42 11.55 -13.35
N GLU A 390 15.86 10.33 -13.63
CA GLU A 390 15.81 9.77 -14.98
C GLU A 390 14.38 9.64 -15.48
N ALA A 391 13.43 9.21 -14.65
CA ALA A 391 12.01 9.17 -15.01
C ALA A 391 11.48 10.56 -15.39
N ILE A 392 11.81 11.58 -14.59
CA ILE A 392 11.41 12.97 -14.86
C ILE A 392 12.00 13.47 -16.19
N GLN A 393 13.30 13.23 -16.43
CA GLN A 393 13.98 13.67 -17.65
C GLN A 393 13.40 13.02 -18.91
N ARG A 394 13.18 11.70 -18.88
CA ARG A 394 12.56 10.98 -20.01
C ARG A 394 11.16 11.52 -20.33
N VAL A 395 10.35 11.82 -19.32
CA VAL A 395 9.04 12.42 -19.52
C VAL A 395 9.17 13.86 -20.06
N LEU A 396 10.11 14.65 -19.57
CA LEU A 396 10.36 16.01 -20.05
C LEU A 396 10.78 16.02 -21.53
N GLU A 397 11.60 15.06 -21.96
CA GLU A 397 11.97 14.87 -23.36
C GLU A 397 10.73 14.57 -24.24
N ILE A 398 9.85 13.66 -23.77
CA ILE A 398 8.59 13.34 -24.46
C ILE A 398 7.68 14.58 -24.57
N ILE A 399 7.56 15.37 -23.48
CA ILE A 399 6.77 16.61 -23.50
C ILE A 399 7.37 17.61 -24.49
N ASN A 400 8.68 17.81 -24.47
CA ASN A 400 9.36 18.75 -25.38
C ASN A 400 9.21 18.35 -26.86
N GLU A 401 9.16 17.03 -27.17
CA GLU A 401 8.93 16.54 -28.52
C GLU A 401 7.48 16.73 -28.98
N LYS A 402 6.50 16.39 -28.10
CA LYS A 402 5.09 16.33 -28.48
C LYS A 402 4.34 17.64 -28.26
N ASN A 403 4.71 18.41 -27.25
CA ASN A 403 4.04 19.64 -26.85
C ASN A 403 5.06 20.69 -26.36
N PRO A 404 5.90 21.24 -27.28
CA PRO A 404 7.00 22.14 -26.94
C PRO A 404 6.54 23.46 -26.28
N ASP A 405 5.29 23.86 -26.47
CA ASP A 405 4.72 25.11 -25.92
C ASP A 405 3.93 24.90 -24.62
N MET A 406 3.99 23.70 -24.03
CA MET A 406 3.31 23.43 -22.76
C MET A 406 3.89 24.32 -21.64
N GLU A 407 3.04 24.99 -20.91
CA GLU A 407 3.40 25.65 -19.66
C GLU A 407 3.66 24.61 -18.55
N ASP A 408 4.49 24.91 -17.58
CA ASP A 408 4.80 24.07 -16.40
C ASP A 408 5.30 22.65 -16.76
N LYS A 409 6.11 22.53 -17.83
CA LYS A 409 6.64 21.23 -18.32
C LYS A 409 7.35 20.45 -17.24
N GLU A 410 8.23 21.11 -16.49
CA GLU A 410 9.06 20.49 -15.46
C GLU A 410 8.17 19.92 -14.32
N GLU A 411 7.15 20.66 -13.90
CA GLU A 411 6.22 20.21 -12.87
C GLU A 411 5.38 19.04 -13.35
N ASN A 412 4.84 19.11 -14.57
CA ASN A 412 4.09 18.01 -15.17
C ASN A 412 4.99 16.78 -15.41
N ALA A 413 6.22 16.95 -15.90
CA ALA A 413 7.18 15.88 -16.07
C ALA A 413 7.51 15.18 -14.74
N LYS A 414 7.66 15.96 -13.66
CA LYS A 414 7.86 15.45 -12.30
C LYS A 414 6.68 14.58 -11.86
N LYS A 415 5.45 15.08 -11.95
CA LYS A 415 4.23 14.34 -11.55
C LYS A 415 4.05 13.06 -12.36
N ILE A 416 4.29 13.10 -13.67
CA ILE A 416 4.14 11.96 -14.56
C ILE A 416 5.25 10.93 -14.33
N GLY A 417 6.51 11.35 -14.28
CA GLY A 417 7.65 10.46 -14.11
C GLY A 417 7.61 9.73 -12.76
N ILE A 418 7.39 10.47 -11.67
CA ILE A 418 7.27 9.89 -10.32
C ILE A 418 6.03 9.00 -10.23
N GLY A 419 4.89 9.46 -10.75
CA GLY A 419 3.65 8.69 -10.79
C GLY A 419 3.80 7.36 -11.53
N ALA A 420 4.54 7.33 -12.63
CA ALA A 420 4.85 6.12 -13.39
C ALA A 420 5.64 5.11 -12.55
N VAL A 421 6.69 5.58 -11.86
CA VAL A 421 7.51 4.73 -10.98
C VAL A 421 6.70 4.20 -9.80
N ILE A 422 5.89 5.03 -9.14
CA ILE A 422 5.02 4.60 -8.03
C ILE A 422 4.01 3.56 -8.51
N PHE A 423 3.29 3.84 -9.60
CA PHE A 423 2.26 2.94 -10.12
C PHE A 423 2.83 1.58 -10.47
N ASN A 424 3.99 1.55 -11.14
CA ASN A 424 4.66 0.31 -11.49
C ASN A 424 4.92 -0.59 -10.27
N ASN A 425 5.26 -0.02 -9.10
CA ASN A 425 5.49 -0.76 -7.87
C ASN A 425 4.21 -1.31 -7.22
N LEU A 426 3.02 -0.75 -7.53
CA LEU A 426 1.76 -1.03 -6.86
C LEU A 426 0.74 -1.80 -7.70
N CYS A 427 0.93 -1.88 -9.04
CA CYS A 427 -0.07 -2.43 -9.97
C CYS A 427 -0.10 -3.96 -10.03
N SER A 428 0.97 -4.63 -9.62
CA SER A 428 1.08 -6.10 -9.62
C SER A 428 0.90 -6.68 -8.21
N THR A 429 0.60 -7.97 -8.13
CA THR A 429 0.52 -8.69 -6.86
C THR A 429 1.83 -8.54 -6.08
N LEU A 430 1.76 -8.08 -4.83
CA LEU A 430 2.94 -7.65 -4.06
C LEU A 430 4.01 -8.73 -3.91
N ILE A 431 3.60 -9.99 -3.68
CA ILE A 431 4.55 -11.10 -3.45
C ILE A 431 5.39 -11.47 -4.69
N LYS A 432 4.99 -11.04 -5.88
CA LYS A 432 5.73 -11.33 -7.10
C LYS A 432 6.94 -10.42 -7.25
N ASP A 433 8.06 -10.99 -7.71
CA ASP A 433 9.19 -10.21 -8.18
C ASP A 433 8.77 -9.32 -9.36
N GLN A 434 9.32 -8.14 -9.43
CA GLN A 434 9.02 -7.15 -10.44
C GLN A 434 10.26 -6.84 -11.29
N ILE A 435 10.08 -6.75 -12.60
CA ILE A 435 11.12 -6.28 -13.51
C ILE A 435 10.81 -4.81 -13.82
N PHE A 436 11.78 -3.93 -13.58
CA PHE A 436 11.69 -2.53 -13.92
C PHE A 436 12.20 -2.31 -15.36
N ASP A 437 11.32 -1.94 -16.27
CA ASP A 437 11.63 -1.64 -17.66
C ASP A 437 11.02 -0.31 -18.09
N TRP A 438 11.86 0.62 -18.58
CA TRP A 438 11.44 1.97 -18.96
C TRP A 438 10.34 2.00 -20.02
N ASN A 439 10.40 1.11 -21.01
CA ASN A 439 9.40 1.07 -22.09
C ASN A 439 8.01 0.70 -21.56
N THR A 440 7.98 -0.14 -20.52
CA THR A 440 6.72 -0.52 -19.86
C THR A 440 6.25 0.57 -18.90
N VAL A 441 7.14 1.09 -18.06
CA VAL A 441 6.81 2.05 -16.98
C VAL A 441 6.29 3.37 -17.54
N LEU A 442 6.89 3.87 -18.62
CA LEU A 442 6.55 5.15 -19.27
C LEU A 442 5.61 5.00 -20.47
N ASN A 443 4.90 3.88 -20.59
CA ASN A 443 3.95 3.69 -21.70
C ASN A 443 2.64 4.46 -21.42
N PHE A 444 2.26 5.36 -22.32
CA PHE A 444 1.03 6.17 -22.24
C PHE A 444 -0.23 5.46 -22.77
N ASN A 445 -0.09 4.30 -23.39
CA ASN A 445 -1.20 3.54 -23.99
C ASN A 445 -1.46 2.20 -23.28
N GLY A 446 -0.72 1.90 -22.21
CA GLY A 446 -0.81 0.63 -21.45
C GLY A 446 -1.54 0.75 -20.12
N GLU A 447 -1.50 -0.31 -19.35
CA GLU A 447 -2.02 -0.32 -17.96
C GLU A 447 -0.98 0.31 -17.01
N THR A 448 -0.81 1.63 -17.10
CA THR A 448 0.28 2.39 -16.45
C THR A 448 -0.22 3.62 -15.71
N GLY A 449 0.64 4.17 -14.84
CA GLY A 449 0.39 5.45 -14.18
C GLY A 449 0.15 6.60 -15.17
N PRO A 450 1.04 6.80 -16.17
CA PRO A 450 0.86 7.81 -17.21
C PRO A 450 -0.47 7.71 -17.97
N TYR A 451 -0.97 6.49 -18.21
CA TYR A 451 -2.28 6.32 -18.84
C TYR A 451 -3.43 6.85 -17.96
N ILE A 452 -3.43 6.54 -16.66
CA ILE A 452 -4.43 7.06 -15.72
C ILE A 452 -4.37 8.58 -15.67
N GLN A 453 -3.15 9.15 -15.59
CA GLN A 453 -2.94 10.59 -15.56
C GLN A 453 -3.41 11.26 -16.86
N TYR A 454 -3.16 10.64 -18.02
CA TYR A 454 -3.65 11.11 -19.31
C TYR A 454 -5.19 11.14 -19.37
N ILE A 455 -5.86 10.09 -18.90
CA ILE A 455 -7.33 10.06 -18.87
C ILE A 455 -7.88 11.11 -17.90
N TYR A 456 -7.24 11.31 -16.75
CA TYR A 456 -7.61 12.39 -15.84
C TYR A 456 -7.51 13.78 -16.50
N VAL A 457 -6.40 14.08 -17.19
CA VAL A 457 -6.23 15.35 -17.92
C VAL A 457 -7.29 15.49 -19.00
N ARG A 458 -7.65 14.39 -19.67
CA ARG A 458 -8.76 14.40 -20.66
C ARG A 458 -10.08 14.80 -20.02
N THR A 459 -10.43 14.26 -18.81
CA THR A 459 -11.64 14.68 -18.09
C THR A 459 -11.59 16.17 -17.79
N LYS A 460 -10.46 16.66 -17.31
CA LYS A 460 -10.23 18.07 -17.01
C LYS A 460 -10.41 18.96 -18.24
N SER A 461 -9.80 18.58 -19.38
CA SER A 461 -9.93 19.31 -20.64
C SER A 461 -11.37 19.39 -21.17
N VAL A 462 -12.19 18.36 -20.95
CA VAL A 462 -13.61 18.40 -21.28
C VAL A 462 -14.34 19.42 -20.41
N LEU A 463 -14.10 19.43 -19.11
CA LEU A 463 -14.71 20.38 -18.17
C LEU A 463 -14.29 21.83 -18.46
N GLU A 464 -13.02 22.06 -18.79
CA GLU A 464 -12.50 23.38 -19.20
C GLU A 464 -13.18 23.89 -20.48
N LYS A 465 -13.34 23.02 -21.49
CA LYS A 465 -14.04 23.35 -22.74
C LYS A 465 -15.54 23.59 -22.54
N ALA A 466 -16.17 22.90 -21.59
CA ALA A 466 -17.54 23.14 -21.22
C ALA A 466 -17.71 24.51 -20.54
N GLY A 467 -16.70 24.96 -19.80
CA GLY A 467 -16.71 26.23 -19.07
C GLY A 467 -17.55 26.21 -17.75
N TYR A 468 -18.18 25.09 -17.44
CA TYR A 468 -18.99 24.91 -16.22
C TYR A 468 -19.09 23.45 -15.82
N ILE A 469 -19.46 23.23 -14.55
CA ILE A 469 -19.93 21.93 -14.04
C ILE A 469 -21.35 22.15 -13.59
N PRO A 470 -22.34 21.40 -14.12
CA PRO A 470 -23.75 21.55 -13.73
C PRO A 470 -23.95 21.20 -12.25
N GLU A 471 -24.92 21.83 -11.59
CA GLU A 471 -25.36 21.41 -10.26
C GLU A 471 -26.09 20.06 -10.36
N PHE A 472 -25.79 19.13 -9.45
CA PHE A 472 -26.38 17.78 -9.47
C PHE A 472 -27.92 17.82 -9.44
N SER A 473 -28.54 18.79 -8.72
CA SER A 473 -29.99 18.98 -8.65
C SER A 473 -30.66 19.23 -10.01
N HIS A 474 -29.91 19.66 -11.01
CA HIS A 474 -30.41 19.97 -12.36
C HIS A 474 -30.08 18.86 -13.38
N ILE A 475 -29.46 17.75 -12.95
CA ILE A 475 -29.09 16.67 -13.84
C ILE A 475 -30.24 15.71 -14.09
N ASP A 476 -30.61 15.53 -15.35
CA ASP A 476 -31.49 14.45 -15.76
C ASP A 476 -30.69 13.14 -15.92
N ILE A 477 -30.69 12.33 -14.85
CA ILE A 477 -29.97 11.04 -14.82
C ILE A 477 -30.51 10.03 -15.85
N SER A 478 -31.73 10.21 -16.38
CA SER A 478 -32.29 9.35 -17.42
C SER A 478 -31.50 9.41 -18.74
N LYS A 479 -30.67 10.45 -18.92
CA LYS A 479 -29.81 10.66 -20.09
C LYS A 479 -28.49 9.82 -20.01
N LEU A 480 -28.26 9.11 -18.89
CA LEU A 480 -27.10 8.26 -18.66
C LEU A 480 -27.45 6.75 -18.71
N GLN A 481 -28.43 6.37 -19.54
CA GLN A 481 -28.87 4.97 -19.66
C GLN A 481 -28.13 4.19 -20.76
N ASP A 482 -27.25 4.82 -21.52
CA ASP A 482 -26.39 4.11 -22.46
C ASP A 482 -25.42 3.16 -21.74
N LYS A 483 -24.98 2.13 -22.45
CA LYS A 483 -24.15 1.03 -21.92
C LYS A 483 -22.88 1.53 -21.24
N GLU A 484 -22.20 2.50 -21.86
CA GLU A 484 -20.91 3.01 -21.40
C GLU A 484 -21.07 3.85 -20.13
N SER A 485 -22.11 4.71 -20.06
CA SER A 485 -22.47 5.46 -18.86
C SER A 485 -22.77 4.53 -17.69
N GLN A 486 -23.61 3.51 -17.91
CA GLN A 486 -23.99 2.56 -16.87
C GLN A 486 -22.80 1.72 -16.38
N LYS A 487 -21.86 1.37 -17.27
CA LYS A 487 -20.62 0.69 -16.88
C LYS A 487 -19.79 1.55 -15.94
N ILE A 488 -19.61 2.83 -16.24
CA ILE A 488 -18.88 3.77 -15.39
C ILE A 488 -19.56 3.89 -14.03
N ILE A 489 -20.88 4.06 -13.98
CA ILE A 489 -21.63 4.17 -12.72
C ILE A 489 -21.43 2.94 -11.83
N LYS A 490 -21.48 1.73 -12.40
CA LYS A 490 -21.22 0.49 -11.67
C LYS A 490 -19.77 0.40 -11.12
N ILE A 491 -18.80 0.88 -11.88
CA ILE A 491 -17.41 0.96 -11.42
C ILE A 491 -17.28 1.97 -10.28
N LEU A 492 -17.82 3.17 -10.43
CA LEU A 492 -17.80 4.21 -9.38
C LEU A 492 -18.42 3.70 -8.08
N TYR A 493 -19.55 2.97 -8.16
CA TYR A 493 -20.19 2.35 -6.99
C TYR A 493 -19.25 1.41 -6.21
N GLN A 494 -18.34 0.71 -6.89
CA GLN A 494 -17.43 -0.26 -6.25
C GLN A 494 -16.26 0.40 -5.48
N PHE A 495 -16.05 1.70 -5.61
CA PHE A 495 -14.83 2.35 -5.11
C PHE A 495 -14.55 2.10 -3.62
N ASN A 496 -15.55 2.31 -2.74
CA ASN A 496 -15.37 2.03 -1.30
C ASN A 496 -15.07 0.54 -1.04
N ASN A 497 -15.77 -0.37 -1.71
CA ASN A 497 -15.53 -1.81 -1.59
C ASN A 497 -14.10 -2.19 -2.02
N ILE A 498 -13.57 -1.59 -3.08
CA ILE A 498 -12.18 -1.79 -3.52
C ILE A 498 -11.18 -1.31 -2.45
N LEU A 499 -11.42 -0.15 -1.84
CA LEU A 499 -10.57 0.34 -0.75
C LEU A 499 -10.56 -0.63 0.45
N ASN A 500 -11.72 -1.17 0.81
CA ASN A 500 -11.81 -2.19 1.86
C ASN A 500 -11.07 -3.47 1.47
N GLN A 501 -11.16 -3.94 0.22
CA GLN A 501 -10.38 -5.08 -0.27
C GLN A 501 -8.86 -4.85 -0.18
N VAL A 502 -8.38 -3.64 -0.44
CA VAL A 502 -6.95 -3.30 -0.29
C VAL A 502 -6.46 -3.61 1.13
N ILE A 503 -7.22 -3.19 2.16
CA ILE A 503 -6.81 -3.37 3.56
C ILE A 503 -7.11 -4.77 4.13
N GLU A 504 -8.12 -5.46 3.63
CA GLU A 504 -8.46 -6.83 4.03
C GLU A 504 -7.50 -7.86 3.44
N LYS A 505 -7.19 -7.71 2.15
CA LYS A 505 -6.27 -8.62 1.43
C LYS A 505 -4.81 -8.20 1.59
N ASN A 506 -4.53 -7.01 2.12
CA ASN A 506 -3.21 -6.37 2.19
C ASN A 506 -2.54 -6.32 0.80
N GLU A 507 -3.27 -5.80 -0.20
CA GLU A 507 -2.86 -5.85 -1.60
C GLU A 507 -3.27 -4.58 -2.35
N THR A 508 -2.30 -3.76 -2.73
CA THR A 508 -2.52 -2.46 -3.38
C THR A 508 -3.00 -2.57 -4.82
N SER A 509 -2.73 -3.69 -5.48
CA SER A 509 -3.09 -3.92 -6.88
C SER A 509 -4.59 -3.91 -7.15
N PHE A 510 -5.44 -4.10 -6.13
CA PHE A 510 -6.89 -3.93 -6.27
C PHE A 510 -7.25 -2.50 -6.67
N LEU A 511 -6.68 -1.49 -5.97
CA LEU A 511 -6.92 -0.09 -6.30
C LEU A 511 -6.28 0.30 -7.64
N ALA A 512 -5.07 -0.17 -7.91
CA ALA A 512 -4.40 0.12 -9.18
C ALA A 512 -5.20 -0.41 -10.39
N ARG A 513 -5.71 -1.64 -10.34
CA ARG A 513 -6.56 -2.21 -11.39
C ARG A 513 -7.90 -1.50 -11.53
N PHE A 514 -8.52 -1.14 -10.41
CA PHE A 514 -9.74 -0.34 -10.42
C PHE A 514 -9.55 0.99 -11.17
N LEU A 515 -8.44 1.70 -10.94
CA LEU A 515 -8.15 2.96 -11.64
C LEU A 515 -7.93 2.75 -13.14
N ILE A 516 -7.28 1.66 -13.54
CA ILE A 516 -7.13 1.30 -14.96
C ILE A 516 -8.50 1.01 -15.59
N GLU A 517 -9.34 0.21 -14.92
CA GLU A 517 -10.68 -0.13 -15.42
C GLU A 517 -11.57 1.10 -15.57
N LEU A 518 -11.54 2.01 -14.59
CA LEU A 518 -12.27 3.28 -14.65
C LEU A 518 -11.75 4.15 -15.81
N ALA A 519 -10.43 4.27 -15.97
CA ALA A 519 -9.83 5.04 -17.04
C ALA A 519 -10.15 4.47 -18.43
N GLN A 520 -10.07 3.14 -18.61
CA GLN A 520 -10.45 2.48 -19.86
C GLN A 520 -11.93 2.64 -20.18
N SER A 521 -12.81 2.50 -19.18
CA SER A 521 -14.25 2.66 -19.35
C SER A 521 -14.62 4.11 -19.71
N TYR A 522 -13.94 5.10 -19.10
CA TYR A 522 -14.13 6.49 -19.51
C TYR A 522 -13.58 6.76 -20.92
N SER A 523 -12.46 6.17 -21.33
CA SER A 523 -11.96 6.31 -22.68
C SER A 523 -12.97 5.79 -23.72
N ASN A 524 -13.62 4.65 -23.45
CA ASN A 524 -14.67 4.11 -24.31
C ASN A 524 -15.90 5.04 -24.35
N PHE A 525 -16.36 5.52 -23.19
CA PHE A 525 -17.45 6.48 -23.09
C PHE A 525 -17.17 7.75 -23.91
N TYR A 526 -15.95 8.30 -23.79
CA TYR A 526 -15.53 9.50 -24.53
C TYR A 526 -15.54 9.29 -26.05
N ASN A 527 -15.19 8.11 -26.53
CA ASN A 527 -15.17 7.79 -27.95
C ASN A 527 -16.56 7.52 -28.53
N GLU A 528 -17.43 6.86 -27.76
CA GLU A 528 -18.76 6.45 -28.24
C GLU A 528 -19.84 7.55 -28.02
N ASN A 529 -19.60 8.48 -27.10
CA ASN A 529 -20.55 9.49 -26.72
C ASN A 529 -20.01 10.89 -26.94
N LYS A 530 -20.72 11.70 -27.73
CA LYS A 530 -20.41 13.11 -27.88
C LYS A 530 -20.81 13.84 -26.60
N ILE A 531 -19.85 14.38 -25.86
CA ILE A 531 -20.10 15.03 -24.56
C ILE A 531 -20.55 16.47 -24.73
N LEU A 532 -19.92 17.23 -25.63
CA LEU A 532 -20.20 18.65 -25.86
C LEU A 532 -20.93 18.87 -27.20
N GLY A 533 -21.84 19.84 -27.25
CA GLY A 533 -22.61 20.18 -28.44
C GLY A 533 -23.79 19.23 -28.71
N GLU A 534 -24.30 18.58 -27.70
CA GLU A 534 -25.58 17.86 -27.67
C GLU A 534 -26.67 18.75 -27.08
N ASP A 535 -27.92 18.24 -27.03
CA ASP A 535 -28.98 18.88 -26.27
C ASP A 535 -28.56 19.09 -24.81
N LYS A 536 -28.97 20.22 -24.24
CA LYS A 536 -28.46 20.68 -22.93
C LYS A 536 -28.56 19.61 -21.83
N GLU A 537 -29.67 18.89 -21.74
CA GLU A 537 -29.89 17.86 -20.72
C GLU A 537 -28.91 16.69 -20.86
N ILE A 538 -28.64 16.25 -22.10
CA ILE A 538 -27.66 15.19 -22.41
C ILE A 538 -26.26 15.70 -22.09
N GLN A 539 -25.93 16.90 -22.54
CA GLN A 539 -24.64 17.53 -22.29
C GLN A 539 -24.36 17.67 -20.79
N ASP A 540 -25.30 18.22 -20.04
CA ASP A 540 -25.15 18.42 -18.59
C ASP A 540 -24.93 17.09 -17.85
N ALA A 541 -25.70 16.05 -18.19
CA ALA A 541 -25.54 14.73 -17.60
C ALA A 541 -24.16 14.12 -17.91
N ARG A 542 -23.67 14.21 -19.15
CA ARG A 542 -22.35 13.69 -19.57
C ARG A 542 -21.19 14.49 -19.00
N ILE A 543 -21.32 15.81 -18.87
CA ILE A 543 -20.33 16.67 -18.19
C ILE A 543 -20.24 16.24 -16.71
N TYR A 544 -21.37 16.04 -16.04
CA TYR A 544 -21.37 15.65 -14.64
C TYR A 544 -20.74 14.26 -14.43
N LEU A 545 -21.02 13.29 -15.29
CA LEU A 545 -20.36 11.98 -15.25
C LEU A 545 -18.85 12.10 -15.49
N THR A 546 -18.43 12.99 -16.40
CA THR A 546 -17.00 13.29 -16.63
C THR A 546 -16.33 13.86 -15.38
N TYR A 547 -17.00 14.80 -14.69
CA TYR A 547 -16.56 15.33 -13.40
C TYR A 547 -16.42 14.23 -12.35
N ALA A 548 -17.42 13.35 -12.22
CA ALA A 548 -17.43 12.25 -11.28
C ALA A 548 -16.24 11.30 -11.48
N VAL A 549 -15.95 10.93 -12.75
CA VAL A 549 -14.80 10.09 -13.10
C VAL A 549 -13.49 10.77 -12.74
N GLY A 550 -13.30 12.04 -13.15
CA GLY A 550 -12.09 12.81 -12.84
C GLY A 550 -11.83 12.90 -11.35
N ASN A 551 -12.89 13.12 -10.55
CA ASN A 551 -12.80 13.18 -9.10
C ASN A 551 -12.32 11.85 -8.49
N VAL A 552 -12.90 10.71 -8.90
CA VAL A 552 -12.54 9.39 -8.36
C VAL A 552 -11.14 8.95 -8.82
N LEU A 553 -10.75 9.25 -10.07
CA LEU A 553 -9.37 9.02 -10.53
C LEU A 553 -8.35 9.81 -9.68
N LYS A 554 -8.65 11.08 -9.38
CA LYS A 554 -7.79 11.93 -8.53
C LYS A 554 -7.66 11.37 -7.11
N ILE A 555 -8.78 10.99 -6.49
CA ILE A 555 -8.79 10.41 -5.14
C ILE A 555 -7.99 9.11 -5.11
N GLY A 556 -8.32 8.16 -5.98
CA GLY A 556 -7.69 6.84 -5.98
C GLY A 556 -6.20 6.90 -6.29
N ALA A 557 -5.78 7.73 -7.24
CA ALA A 557 -4.36 7.96 -7.54
C ALA A 557 -3.63 8.59 -6.35
N GLY A 558 -4.23 9.58 -5.68
CA GLY A 558 -3.69 10.20 -4.47
C GLY A 558 -3.49 9.21 -3.33
N LEU A 559 -4.39 8.22 -3.17
CA LEU A 559 -4.26 7.14 -2.20
C LEU A 559 -3.07 6.20 -2.53
N LEU A 560 -2.75 6.01 -3.81
CA LEU A 560 -1.53 5.32 -4.23
C LEU A 560 -0.27 6.20 -4.12
N GLY A 561 -0.41 7.50 -3.86
CA GLY A 561 0.71 8.44 -3.82
C GLY A 561 1.04 9.09 -5.16
N ILE A 562 0.15 8.98 -6.14
CA ILE A 562 0.33 9.53 -7.48
C ILE A 562 -0.33 10.89 -7.57
N GLU A 563 0.46 11.93 -7.87
CA GLU A 563 -0.06 13.26 -8.15
C GLU A 563 -0.58 13.37 -9.59
N MET A 564 -1.70 14.08 -9.75
CA MET A 564 -2.27 14.31 -11.07
C MET A 564 -1.70 15.58 -11.71
N PRO A 565 -1.22 15.50 -12.98
CA PRO A 565 -0.73 16.67 -13.70
C PRO A 565 -1.88 17.60 -14.12
N ASN A 566 -1.54 18.85 -14.40
CA ASN A 566 -2.52 19.83 -14.87
C ASN A 566 -2.78 19.71 -16.37
N LYS A 567 -1.74 19.42 -17.15
CA LYS A 567 -1.76 19.25 -18.61
C LYS A 567 -0.89 18.07 -19.01
N MET A 568 -1.14 17.51 -20.19
CA MET A 568 -0.40 16.37 -20.71
C MET A 568 -0.32 16.40 -22.25
#